data_7b3686611375f42501e1b34fd28abaa7
#
_entry.id   7b3686611375f42501e1b34fd28abaa7
#
_cell.length_a   1.000
_cell.length_b   1.000
_cell.length_c   1.000
_cell.angle_alpha   90.00
_cell.angle_beta   90.00
_cell.angle_gamma   90.00
#
_symmetry.space_group_name_H-M   'P 1'
#
loop_
_entity.id
_entity.type
_entity.pdbx_description
1 polymer ?
#
loop_
_entity_poly.entity_id
_entity_poly.type
_entity_poly.pdbx_seq_one_letter_code
_entity_poly.pdbx_strand_id
1 'polypeptide(L)'
;SIPRLFGLRTPLALEEDPNGPKVPGQAPRALMVPARTRAAIEVVSSNLLTDQEDTAMIWRGPILSGVIKQFYEQVLWSDLDFLLVDLPPGTSDAPLTVLQSLAIDGVVLVTMPQALATMIVRKAANLIHQLKKPVLGVVENMSYFVAPDTGVRYDVFGPSYADRVAELAAAPVLARLPIDLSL
;
A
#
# COMPACT_ATOMS: atom_id res chain seq x y z
N SER A 1 6.23 8.22 -5.33
CA SER A 1 6.27 6.77 -5.05
C SER A 1 6.87 6.51 -3.68
N ILE A 2 6.45 5.47 -2.99
CA ILE A 2 6.94 5.08 -1.65
C ILE A 2 8.47 4.97 -1.60
N PRO A 3 9.17 4.30 -2.55
CA PRO A 3 10.63 4.26 -2.54
C PRO A 3 11.29 5.64 -2.47
N ARG A 4 10.79 6.61 -3.23
CA ARG A 4 11.35 7.98 -3.22
C ARG A 4 11.18 8.69 -1.88
N LEU A 5 10.05 8.50 -1.21
CA LEU A 5 9.82 9.05 0.14
C LEU A 5 10.85 8.53 1.15
N PHE A 6 11.29 7.28 0.98
CA PHE A 6 12.32 6.67 1.80
C PHE A 6 13.76 6.84 1.27
N GLY A 7 13.94 7.59 0.17
CA GLY A 7 15.26 7.80 -0.44
C GLY A 7 15.84 6.56 -1.14
N LEU A 8 15.01 5.57 -1.44
CA LEU A 8 15.40 4.33 -2.12
C LEU A 8 15.36 4.55 -3.64
N ARG A 9 16.49 4.29 -4.32
CA ARG A 9 16.65 4.49 -5.76
C ARG A 9 17.29 3.31 -6.49
N THR A 10 17.93 2.42 -5.74
CA THR A 10 18.62 1.27 -6.32
C THR A 10 17.60 0.18 -6.67
N PRO A 11 17.68 -0.42 -7.87
CA PRO A 11 16.87 -1.56 -8.23
C PRO A 11 17.02 -2.72 -7.25
N LEU A 12 15.98 -3.55 -7.18
CA LEU A 12 16.01 -4.75 -6.34
C LEU A 12 17.05 -5.74 -6.87
N ALA A 13 17.92 -6.21 -5.98
CA ALA A 13 18.81 -7.31 -6.28
C ALA A 13 18.04 -8.63 -6.35
N LEU A 14 18.61 -9.60 -7.06
CA LEU A 14 18.15 -10.98 -7.08
C LEU A 14 19.19 -11.87 -6.40
N GLU A 15 18.73 -12.73 -5.52
CA GLU A 15 19.56 -13.74 -4.86
C GLU A 15 18.96 -15.13 -5.06
N GLU A 16 19.80 -16.16 -4.97
CA GLU A 16 19.37 -17.55 -5.03
C GLU A 16 18.47 -17.87 -3.82
N ASP A 17 17.34 -18.56 -4.07
CA ASP A 17 16.45 -19.02 -3.01
C ASP A 17 17.19 -20.02 -2.10
N PRO A 18 17.48 -19.67 -0.83
CA PRO A 18 18.22 -20.56 0.07
C PRO A 18 17.49 -21.86 0.39
N ASN A 19 16.14 -21.86 0.23
CA ASN A 19 15.28 -23.01 0.51
C ASN A 19 14.71 -23.63 -0.78
N GLY A 20 15.13 -23.14 -1.95
CA GLY A 20 14.65 -23.60 -3.24
C GLY A 20 15.10 -25.03 -3.57
N PRO A 21 14.32 -25.78 -4.35
CA PRO A 21 14.69 -27.11 -4.78
C PRO A 21 15.93 -27.07 -5.68
N LYS A 22 16.98 -27.83 -5.32
CA LYS A 22 18.19 -27.99 -6.13
C LYS A 22 17.96 -29.10 -7.15
N VAL A 23 17.52 -28.73 -8.38
CA VAL A 23 17.31 -29.68 -9.47
C VAL A 23 18.55 -29.69 -10.36
N PRO A 24 19.23 -30.84 -10.54
CA PRO A 24 20.40 -30.91 -11.42
C PRO A 24 20.07 -30.45 -12.84
N GLY A 25 20.86 -29.50 -13.37
CA GLY A 25 20.70 -28.95 -14.71
C GLY A 25 19.69 -27.82 -14.85
N GLN A 26 19.04 -27.39 -13.79
CA GLN A 26 18.19 -26.18 -13.77
C GLN A 26 18.88 -25.05 -13.00
N ALA A 27 18.71 -23.82 -13.50
CA ALA A 27 19.14 -22.65 -12.75
C ALA A 27 18.36 -22.56 -11.43
N PRO A 28 19.01 -22.17 -10.32
CA PRO A 28 18.33 -21.99 -9.05
C PRO A 28 17.23 -20.93 -9.17
N ARG A 29 16.18 -21.08 -8.37
CA ARG A 29 15.12 -20.05 -8.25
C ARG A 29 15.74 -18.79 -7.67
N ALA A 30 15.53 -17.67 -8.35
CA ALA A 30 15.95 -16.36 -7.85
C ALA A 30 14.79 -15.67 -7.13
N LEU A 31 15.10 -15.05 -5.99
CA LEU A 31 14.19 -14.24 -5.20
C LEU A 31 14.64 -12.79 -5.19
N MET A 32 13.70 -11.86 -5.11
CA MET A 32 13.97 -10.44 -4.98
C MET A 32 14.42 -10.13 -3.55
N VAL A 33 15.50 -9.38 -3.41
CA VAL A 33 15.94 -8.84 -2.12
C VAL A 33 15.22 -7.51 -1.89
N PRO A 34 14.44 -7.36 -0.81
CA PRO A 34 13.75 -6.10 -0.54
C PRO A 34 14.76 -4.99 -0.23
N ALA A 35 14.49 -3.78 -0.74
CA ALA A 35 15.28 -2.61 -0.38
C ALA A 35 15.00 -2.23 1.08
N ARG A 36 16.03 -1.86 1.85
CA ARG A 36 15.89 -1.49 3.27
C ARG A 36 16.04 0.01 3.47
N THR A 37 15.11 0.57 4.23
CA THR A 37 15.18 1.96 4.70
C THR A 37 16.16 2.08 5.87
N ARG A 38 16.50 3.33 6.25
CA ARG A 38 17.30 3.58 7.48
C ARG A 38 16.61 3.10 8.76
N ALA A 39 15.29 3.02 8.77
CA ALA A 39 14.49 2.51 9.87
C ALA A 39 14.27 0.99 9.80
N ALA A 40 15.06 0.26 8.99
CA ALA A 40 14.98 -1.18 8.77
C ALA A 40 13.64 -1.67 8.18
N ILE A 41 12.84 -0.78 7.58
CA ILE A 41 11.62 -1.16 6.86
C ILE A 41 12.03 -1.76 5.51
N GLU A 42 11.53 -2.95 5.21
CA GLU A 42 11.72 -3.61 3.92
C GLU A 42 10.68 -3.11 2.92
N VAL A 43 11.14 -2.75 1.72
CA VAL A 43 10.30 -2.14 0.69
C VAL A 43 10.49 -2.84 -0.65
N VAL A 44 9.38 -3.24 -1.25
CA VAL A 44 9.31 -3.71 -2.64
C VAL A 44 8.32 -2.84 -3.41
N SER A 45 8.69 -2.42 -4.59
CA SER A 45 7.85 -1.57 -5.42
C SER A 45 8.15 -1.82 -6.90
N SER A 46 7.15 -1.68 -7.75
CA SER A 46 7.33 -1.74 -9.21
C SER A 46 8.37 -0.72 -9.72
N ASN A 47 8.49 0.42 -9.06
CA ASN A 47 9.51 1.43 -9.38
C ASN A 47 10.95 0.98 -9.10
N LEU A 48 11.15 -0.10 -8.35
CA LEU A 48 12.45 -0.69 -8.06
C LEU A 48 12.76 -1.92 -8.93
N LEU A 49 11.92 -2.24 -9.92
CA LEU A 49 12.16 -3.35 -10.86
C LEU A 49 12.95 -2.92 -12.10
N THR A 50 13.16 -1.65 -12.31
CA THR A 50 13.85 -1.09 -13.48
C THR A 50 14.73 0.07 -13.11
N ASP A 51 15.87 0.20 -13.82
CA ASP A 51 16.79 1.34 -13.70
C ASP A 51 16.22 2.63 -14.33
N GLN A 52 15.18 2.51 -15.16
CA GLN A 52 14.58 3.65 -15.86
C GLN A 52 13.39 4.19 -15.09
N GLU A 53 13.58 5.26 -14.35
CA GLU A 53 12.54 5.90 -13.55
C GLU A 53 11.32 6.39 -14.35
N ASP A 54 11.49 6.71 -15.63
CA ASP A 54 10.46 7.28 -16.51
C ASP A 54 9.73 6.24 -17.36
N THR A 55 10.08 4.97 -17.23
CA THR A 55 9.41 3.91 -17.99
C THR A 55 8.04 3.61 -17.38
N ALA A 56 6.98 4.04 -18.05
CA ALA A 56 5.63 3.65 -17.70
C ALA A 56 5.44 2.15 -17.93
N MET A 57 5.49 1.36 -16.87
CA MET A 57 5.14 -0.06 -16.95
C MET A 57 3.63 -0.21 -17.09
N ILE A 58 3.17 -0.52 -18.29
CA ILE A 58 1.75 -0.78 -18.56
C ILE A 58 1.44 -2.22 -18.17
N TRP A 59 0.96 -2.40 -16.97
CA TRP A 59 0.57 -3.70 -16.44
C TRP A 59 -0.94 -3.90 -16.68
N ARG A 60 -1.30 -4.84 -17.54
CA ARG A 60 -2.70 -5.19 -17.78
C ARG A 60 -3.05 -6.49 -17.06
N GLY A 61 -4.24 -6.54 -16.45
CA GLY A 61 -4.89 -7.70 -15.87
C GLY A 61 -3.99 -8.88 -15.45
N PRO A 62 -3.79 -9.90 -16.30
CA PRO A 62 -3.04 -11.09 -15.92
C PRO A 62 -1.57 -10.84 -15.52
N ILE A 63 -0.91 -9.86 -16.16
CA ILE A 63 0.48 -9.50 -15.82
C ILE A 63 0.53 -8.87 -14.44
N LEU A 64 -0.38 -7.94 -14.15
CA LEU A 64 -0.47 -7.29 -12.85
C LEU A 64 -0.70 -8.31 -11.73
N SER A 65 -1.62 -9.26 -11.95
CA SER A 65 -1.89 -10.35 -10.99
C SER A 65 -0.65 -11.22 -10.75
N GLY A 66 0.12 -11.52 -11.79
CA GLY A 66 1.38 -12.24 -11.69
C GLY A 66 2.40 -11.50 -10.83
N VAL A 67 2.59 -10.20 -11.06
CA VAL A 67 3.55 -9.38 -10.30
C VAL A 67 3.15 -9.23 -8.84
N ILE A 68 1.87 -9.03 -8.54
CA ILE A 68 1.39 -8.96 -7.16
C ILE A 68 1.73 -10.26 -6.41
N LYS A 69 1.50 -11.42 -7.04
CA LYS A 69 1.87 -12.72 -6.47
C LYS A 69 3.39 -12.85 -6.30
N GLN A 70 4.18 -12.41 -7.30
CA GLN A 70 5.63 -12.42 -7.19
C GLN A 70 6.14 -11.56 -6.03
N PHE A 71 5.56 -10.39 -5.80
CA PHE A 71 5.91 -9.53 -4.67
C PHE A 71 5.58 -10.17 -3.30
N TYR A 72 4.63 -11.06 -3.27
CA TYR A 72 4.28 -11.78 -2.06
C TYR A 72 5.12 -13.05 -1.87
N GLU A 73 5.29 -13.86 -2.94
CA GLU A 73 5.85 -15.22 -2.89
C GLU A 73 7.33 -15.32 -3.25
N GLN A 74 7.89 -14.31 -3.98
CA GLN A 74 9.23 -14.38 -4.55
C GLN A 74 10.14 -13.25 -4.06
N VAL A 75 9.93 -12.82 -2.83
CA VAL A 75 10.77 -11.87 -2.12
C VAL A 75 11.37 -12.55 -0.89
N LEU A 76 12.65 -12.29 -0.65
CA LEU A 76 13.35 -12.71 0.57
C LEU A 76 12.98 -11.80 1.73
N TRP A 77 11.71 -11.86 2.15
CA TRP A 77 11.27 -11.18 3.35
C TRP A 77 11.98 -11.74 4.57
N SER A 78 12.41 -10.86 5.48
CA SER A 78 12.86 -11.29 6.80
C SER A 78 11.68 -11.78 7.66
N ASP A 79 11.91 -12.04 8.92
CA ASP A 79 10.84 -12.34 9.89
C ASP A 79 10.06 -11.05 10.17
N LEU A 80 8.95 -10.86 9.45
CA LEU A 80 8.15 -9.65 9.47
C LEU A 80 7.04 -9.77 10.52
N ASP A 81 6.89 -8.74 11.36
CA ASP A 81 5.71 -8.57 12.22
C ASP A 81 4.47 -8.17 11.41
N PHE A 82 4.66 -7.32 10.39
CA PHE A 82 3.60 -6.78 9.53
C PHE A 82 4.05 -6.68 8.08
N LEU A 83 3.17 -7.05 7.15
CA LEU A 83 3.29 -6.77 5.73
C LEU A 83 2.19 -5.78 5.31
N LEU A 84 2.57 -4.57 4.91
CA LEU A 84 1.66 -3.55 4.43
C LEU A 84 1.65 -3.52 2.90
N VAL A 85 0.46 -3.58 2.31
CA VAL A 85 0.26 -3.48 0.87
C VAL A 85 -0.42 -2.16 0.55
N ASP A 86 0.33 -1.22 -0.03
CA ASP A 86 -0.21 0.06 -0.51
C ASP A 86 -0.84 -0.13 -1.88
N LEU A 87 -2.14 0.11 -1.97
CA LEU A 87 -2.94 -0.14 -3.16
C LEU A 87 -3.27 1.16 -3.89
N PRO A 88 -3.38 1.13 -5.23
CA PRO A 88 -3.89 2.27 -5.98
C PRO A 88 -5.33 2.57 -5.58
N PRO A 89 -5.80 3.82 -5.75
CA PRO A 89 -7.15 4.21 -5.38
C PRO A 89 -8.22 3.48 -6.22
N GLY A 90 -9.37 3.29 -5.61
CA GLY A 90 -10.56 2.74 -6.27
C GLY A 90 -10.67 1.21 -6.20
N THR A 91 -11.37 0.65 -7.19
CA THR A 91 -11.76 -0.76 -7.26
C THR A 91 -11.22 -1.44 -8.54
N SER A 92 -10.02 -1.04 -8.97
CA SER A 92 -9.34 -1.59 -10.15
C SER A 92 -8.83 -3.02 -9.92
N ASP A 93 -8.18 -3.60 -10.94
CA ASP A 93 -7.69 -4.98 -10.91
C ASP A 93 -6.68 -5.25 -9.78
N ALA A 94 -5.87 -4.25 -9.40
CA ALA A 94 -4.85 -4.46 -8.35
C ALA A 94 -5.46 -4.69 -6.97
N PRO A 95 -6.34 -3.81 -6.41
CA PRO A 95 -7.05 -4.09 -5.17
C PRO A 95 -7.82 -5.41 -5.19
N LEU A 96 -8.52 -5.69 -6.29
CA LEU A 96 -9.27 -6.93 -6.44
C LEU A 96 -8.37 -8.16 -6.35
N THR A 97 -7.24 -8.15 -7.08
CA THR A 97 -6.26 -9.25 -7.07
C THR A 97 -5.68 -9.47 -5.67
N VAL A 98 -5.27 -8.41 -4.99
CA VAL A 98 -4.71 -8.50 -3.63
C VAL A 98 -5.75 -9.11 -2.69
N LEU A 99 -6.98 -8.58 -2.67
CA LEU A 99 -8.04 -9.03 -1.78
C LEU A 99 -8.48 -10.48 -2.04
N GLN A 100 -8.37 -10.95 -3.28
CA GLN A 100 -8.78 -12.33 -3.65
C GLN A 100 -7.65 -13.35 -3.55
N SER A 101 -6.40 -12.95 -3.82
CA SER A 101 -5.29 -13.88 -4.00
C SER A 101 -4.35 -13.95 -2.81
N LEU A 102 -4.33 -12.93 -1.93
CA LEU A 102 -3.44 -12.91 -0.78
C LEU A 102 -4.18 -13.23 0.51
N ALA A 103 -3.44 -13.80 1.47
CA ALA A 103 -3.91 -14.01 2.83
C ALA A 103 -3.86 -12.66 3.57
N ILE A 104 -4.98 -11.93 3.58
CA ILE A 104 -5.10 -10.60 4.18
C ILE A 104 -5.85 -10.68 5.49
N ASP A 105 -5.24 -10.23 6.58
CA ASP A 105 -5.84 -10.16 7.90
C ASP A 105 -6.85 -9.01 8.02
N GLY A 106 -6.64 -7.91 7.29
CA GLY A 106 -7.58 -6.80 7.28
C GLY A 106 -7.19 -5.66 6.36
N VAL A 107 -8.10 -4.71 6.21
CA VAL A 107 -7.95 -3.54 5.35
C VAL A 107 -8.11 -2.28 6.17
N VAL A 108 -7.20 -1.32 6.01
CA VAL A 108 -7.34 0.05 6.49
C VAL A 108 -7.78 0.92 5.32
N LEU A 109 -8.89 1.63 5.48
CA LEU A 109 -9.36 2.60 4.49
C LEU A 109 -8.73 3.95 4.77
N VAL A 110 -8.03 4.50 3.78
CA VAL A 110 -7.46 5.84 3.85
C VAL A 110 -8.30 6.80 3.01
N THR A 111 -8.67 7.91 3.61
CA THR A 111 -9.49 8.95 2.96
C THR A 111 -8.91 10.34 3.20
N MET A 112 -9.52 11.35 2.61
CA MET A 112 -9.26 12.77 2.80
C MET A 112 -10.57 13.50 3.08
N PRO A 113 -10.58 14.69 3.71
CA PRO A 113 -11.79 15.45 4.00
C PRO A 113 -12.37 16.12 2.73
N GLN A 114 -12.73 15.31 1.75
CA GLN A 114 -13.34 15.74 0.49
C GLN A 114 -14.51 14.82 0.13
N ALA A 115 -15.63 15.41 -0.29
CA ALA A 115 -16.83 14.67 -0.63
C ALA A 115 -16.60 13.63 -1.75
N LEU A 116 -15.77 13.96 -2.73
CA LEU A 116 -15.43 13.05 -3.84
C LEU A 116 -14.62 11.83 -3.35
N ALA A 117 -13.68 12.03 -2.43
CA ALA A 117 -12.93 10.95 -1.81
C ALA A 117 -13.84 9.97 -1.07
N THR A 118 -14.85 10.48 -0.36
CA THR A 118 -15.86 9.66 0.33
C THR A 118 -16.60 8.72 -0.61
N MET A 119 -16.91 9.15 -1.84
CA MET A 119 -17.59 8.30 -2.83
C MET A 119 -16.68 7.15 -3.31
N ILE A 120 -15.39 7.41 -3.51
CA ILE A 120 -14.42 6.39 -3.93
C ILE A 120 -14.25 5.36 -2.80
N VAL A 121 -14.08 5.83 -1.57
CA VAL A 121 -13.89 4.95 -0.41
C VAL A 121 -15.14 4.11 -0.14
N ARG A 122 -16.35 4.65 -0.35
CA ARG A 122 -17.59 3.87 -0.26
C ARG A 122 -17.62 2.69 -1.24
N LYS A 123 -17.18 2.90 -2.48
CA LYS A 123 -17.06 1.80 -3.46
C LYS A 123 -16.04 0.74 -3.01
N ALA A 124 -14.90 1.18 -2.47
CA ALA A 124 -13.89 0.27 -1.93
C ALA A 124 -14.43 -0.52 -0.72
N ALA A 125 -15.11 0.12 0.22
CA ALA A 125 -15.73 -0.55 1.36
C ALA A 125 -16.75 -1.61 0.92
N ASN A 126 -17.60 -1.30 -0.06
CA ASN A 126 -18.54 -2.28 -0.61
C ASN A 126 -17.84 -3.48 -1.24
N LEU A 127 -16.76 -3.27 -1.99
CA LEU A 127 -15.95 -4.35 -2.55
C LEU A 127 -15.35 -5.24 -1.46
N ILE A 128 -14.77 -4.65 -0.42
CA ILE A 128 -14.18 -5.36 0.71
C ILE A 128 -15.23 -6.22 1.42
N HIS A 129 -16.41 -5.66 1.66
CA HIS A 129 -17.53 -6.40 2.26
C HIS A 129 -18.01 -7.56 1.38
N GLN A 130 -18.13 -7.36 0.06
CA GLN A 130 -18.50 -8.43 -0.88
C GLN A 130 -17.49 -9.58 -0.85
N LEU A 131 -16.20 -9.27 -0.67
CA LEU A 131 -15.12 -10.25 -0.55
C LEU A 131 -14.98 -10.82 0.87
N LYS A 132 -15.84 -10.40 1.80
CA LYS A 132 -15.86 -10.85 3.21
C LYS A 132 -14.50 -10.63 3.90
N LYS A 133 -13.80 -9.56 3.56
CA LYS A 133 -12.56 -9.19 4.24
C LYS A 133 -12.86 -8.20 5.38
N PRO A 134 -12.18 -8.29 6.53
CA PRO A 134 -12.39 -7.36 7.62
C PRO A 134 -11.86 -5.96 7.29
N VAL A 135 -12.63 -4.93 7.63
CA VAL A 135 -12.14 -3.55 7.66
C VAL A 135 -11.70 -3.25 9.08
N LEU A 136 -10.40 -2.99 9.28
CA LEU A 136 -9.82 -2.72 10.58
C LEU A 136 -10.16 -1.31 11.08
N GLY A 137 -10.29 -0.37 10.13
CA GLY A 137 -10.67 1.00 10.44
C GLY A 137 -10.41 1.98 9.31
N VAL A 138 -10.66 3.25 9.62
CA VAL A 138 -10.54 4.39 8.71
C VAL A 138 -9.47 5.34 9.23
N VAL A 139 -8.58 5.78 8.35
CA VAL A 139 -7.64 6.87 8.58
C VAL A 139 -7.98 8.03 7.65
N GLU A 140 -8.25 9.21 8.21
CA GLU A 140 -8.40 10.42 7.41
C GLU A 140 -7.07 11.17 7.37
N ASN A 141 -6.43 11.19 6.20
CA ASN A 141 -5.18 11.91 5.98
C ASN A 141 -5.46 13.36 5.56
N MET A 142 -4.53 14.27 5.85
CA MET A 142 -4.67 15.72 5.59
C MET A 142 -5.96 16.30 6.20
N SER A 143 -6.35 15.77 7.36
CA SER A 143 -7.62 16.09 8.02
C SER A 143 -7.69 17.55 8.47
N TYR A 144 -6.56 18.12 8.86
CA TYR A 144 -6.42 19.51 9.30
C TYR A 144 -4.97 19.97 9.21
N PHE A 145 -4.77 21.26 9.37
CA PHE A 145 -3.45 21.89 9.48
C PHE A 145 -3.38 22.66 10.82
N VAL A 146 -2.27 22.59 11.50
CA VAL A 146 -1.99 23.41 12.68
C VAL A 146 -0.91 24.41 12.32
N ALA A 147 -1.21 25.69 12.38
CA ALA A 147 -0.23 26.73 12.09
C ALA A 147 0.87 26.73 13.18
N PRO A 148 2.16 26.60 12.78
CA PRO A 148 3.25 26.42 13.72
C PRO A 148 3.52 27.65 14.60
N ASP A 149 3.13 28.84 14.14
CA ASP A 149 3.32 30.13 14.82
C ASP A 149 2.23 30.44 15.85
N THR A 150 0.98 30.06 15.56
CA THR A 150 -0.19 30.40 16.39
C THR A 150 -0.82 29.22 17.11
N GLY A 151 -0.51 27.98 16.67
CA GLY A 151 -1.18 26.78 17.15
C GLY A 151 -2.65 26.66 16.70
N VAL A 152 -3.11 27.58 15.85
CA VAL A 152 -4.51 27.57 15.36
C VAL A 152 -4.69 26.44 14.35
N ARG A 153 -5.77 25.69 14.54
CA ARG A 153 -6.17 24.61 13.63
C ARG A 153 -7.04 25.16 12.48
N TYR A 154 -6.74 24.71 11.28
CA TYR A 154 -7.48 25.02 10.06
C TYR A 154 -7.93 23.74 9.38
N ASP A 155 -9.22 23.64 9.06
CA ASP A 155 -9.77 22.54 8.26
C ASP A 155 -9.67 22.92 6.77
N VAL A 156 -8.45 22.80 6.22
CA VAL A 156 -8.05 23.32 4.89
C VAL A 156 -8.92 22.77 3.75
N PHE A 157 -9.32 21.52 3.84
CA PHE A 157 -10.16 20.85 2.85
C PHE A 157 -11.63 20.77 3.25
N GLY A 158 -12.03 21.49 4.30
CA GLY A 158 -13.39 21.46 4.86
C GLY A 158 -13.56 20.48 6.02
N PRO A 159 -14.80 20.25 6.44
CA PRO A 159 -15.09 19.39 7.59
C PRO A 159 -14.68 17.94 7.35
N SER A 160 -14.29 17.25 8.43
CA SER A 160 -13.97 15.83 8.40
C SER A 160 -15.16 14.98 7.93
N TYR A 161 -14.85 13.99 7.09
CA TYR A 161 -15.79 12.95 6.67
C TYR A 161 -15.48 11.57 7.29
N ALA A 162 -14.48 11.48 8.17
CA ALA A 162 -14.00 10.23 8.73
C ALA A 162 -15.11 9.41 9.40
N ASP A 163 -15.96 10.05 10.21
CA ASP A 163 -17.04 9.36 10.94
C ASP A 163 -18.06 8.76 9.96
N ARG A 164 -18.43 9.52 8.92
CA ARG A 164 -19.35 9.03 7.89
C ARG A 164 -18.76 7.85 7.09
N VAL A 165 -17.47 7.89 6.80
CA VAL A 165 -16.79 6.77 6.13
C VAL A 165 -16.70 5.56 7.05
N ALA A 166 -16.43 5.76 8.32
CA ALA A 166 -16.37 4.72 9.33
C ALA A 166 -17.74 4.00 9.50
N GLU A 167 -18.82 4.76 9.55
CA GLU A 167 -20.20 4.21 9.56
C GLU A 167 -20.46 3.34 8.32
N LEU A 168 -20.13 3.84 7.13
CA LEU A 168 -20.32 3.10 5.86
C LEU A 168 -19.45 1.83 5.78
N ALA A 169 -18.28 1.85 6.39
CA ALA A 169 -17.34 0.73 6.44
C ALA A 169 -17.64 -0.24 7.59
N ALA A 170 -18.58 0.10 8.48
CA ALA A 170 -18.83 -0.61 9.74
C ALA A 170 -17.55 -0.83 10.56
N ALA A 171 -16.70 0.20 10.66
CA ALA A 171 -15.38 0.14 11.26
C ALA A 171 -15.05 1.44 12.03
N PRO A 172 -14.13 1.41 13.01
CA PRO A 172 -13.77 2.62 13.77
C PRO A 172 -12.94 3.60 12.96
N VAL A 173 -12.97 4.89 13.36
CA VAL A 173 -11.94 5.86 12.96
C VAL A 173 -10.70 5.59 13.79
N LEU A 174 -9.59 5.21 13.14
CA LEU A 174 -8.31 4.93 13.79
C LEU A 174 -7.52 6.21 14.05
N ALA A 175 -7.50 7.12 13.06
CA ALA A 175 -6.77 8.36 13.16
C ALA A 175 -7.30 9.45 12.23
N ARG A 176 -7.05 10.71 12.63
CA ARG A 176 -7.10 11.90 11.79
C ARG A 176 -5.72 12.53 11.79
N LEU A 177 -5.04 12.46 10.64
CA LEU A 177 -3.67 12.93 10.51
C LEU A 177 -3.65 14.37 9.98
N PRO A 178 -2.84 15.26 10.57
CA PRO A 178 -2.68 16.61 10.06
C PRO A 178 -1.90 16.66 8.75
N ILE A 179 -1.95 17.82 8.10
CA ILE A 179 -0.94 18.19 7.10
C ILE A 179 0.34 18.50 7.88
N ASP A 180 1.41 17.77 7.58
CA ASP A 180 2.72 17.93 8.19
C ASP A 180 3.68 18.57 7.18
N LEU A 181 4.28 19.69 7.55
CA LEU A 181 5.24 20.41 6.70
C LEU A 181 6.65 19.82 6.74
N SER A 182 6.90 18.84 7.61
CA SER A 182 8.20 18.16 7.74
C SER A 182 8.33 16.91 6.86
N LEU A 183 7.25 16.49 6.21
CA LEU A 183 7.18 15.35 5.28
C LEU A 183 7.38 15.81 3.78
#